data_97e1230bd9f750cdd01e481bf4a4c4af
#
_entry.id   97e1230bd9f750cdd01e481bf4a4c4af
#
_cell.length_a   1.000
_cell.length_b   1.000
_cell.length_c   1.000
_cell.angle_alpha   90.00
_cell.angle_beta   90.00
_cell.angle_gamma   90.00
#
_symmetry.space_group_name_H-M   'P 1'
#
loop_
_entity.id
_entity.type
_entity.pdbx_description
1 polymer ?
#
loop_
_entity_poly.entity_id
_entity_poly.type
_entity_poly.pdbx_seq_one_letter_code
_entity_poly.pdbx_strand_id
1 'polypeptide(L)'
;MNRRNVLYGGVAALAGLAGAGVAWWKLEPQEVKAPAPPGVAAGKPGDATDAFWSLSFDTPDGKNLSMSSFRGKLLLVNFWATWCPPCVEELPLLDYFYQENKDKNLQIVGLAVDQPSAVRTWLETRPLNYPVGMAGLSGTELSKSLGNLAGSLPFTAVFSASGQLIHRKIGKILPEELAQWARLK
;
A
#
# COMPACT_ATOMS: atom_id res chain seq x y z
N MET A 1 13.33 70.99 -28.70
CA MET A 1 12.69 69.64 -28.48
C MET A 1 11.41 69.62 -29.27
N ASN A 2 11.34 68.80 -30.35
CA ASN A 2 10.23 68.79 -31.30
C ASN A 2 9.05 68.02 -30.74
N ARG A 3 7.83 68.62 -30.67
CA ARG A 3 6.57 68.02 -30.20
C ARG A 3 6.25 66.74 -30.94
N ARG A 4 6.74 66.49 -32.12
CA ARG A 4 6.53 65.26 -32.91
C ARG A 4 7.22 64.01 -32.31
N ASN A 5 8.35 64.15 -31.62
CA ASN A 5 9.09 63.04 -31.04
C ASN A 5 8.45 62.53 -29.74
N VAL A 6 7.66 63.39 -29.06
CA VAL A 6 6.93 62.98 -27.86
C VAL A 6 5.76 62.05 -28.20
N LEU A 7 5.11 62.29 -29.37
CA LEU A 7 3.96 61.47 -29.80
C LEU A 7 4.39 60.04 -30.24
N TYR A 8 5.56 59.87 -30.82
CA TYR A 8 6.02 58.54 -31.22
C TYR A 8 6.52 57.68 -30.02
N GLY A 9 7.01 58.32 -28.97
CA GLY A 9 7.45 57.61 -27.76
C GLY A 9 6.28 57.01 -26.95
N GLY A 10 5.12 57.70 -26.94
CA GLY A 10 3.94 57.24 -26.21
C GLY A 10 3.24 56.03 -26.83
N VAL A 11 3.20 55.94 -28.17
CA VAL A 11 2.55 54.82 -28.86
C VAL A 11 3.38 53.55 -28.78
N ALA A 12 4.71 53.63 -28.79
CA ALA A 12 5.57 52.46 -28.66
C ALA A 12 5.52 51.82 -27.25
N ALA A 13 5.35 52.64 -26.19
CA ALA A 13 5.25 52.16 -24.82
C ALA A 13 3.94 51.40 -24.55
N LEU A 14 2.82 51.83 -25.13
CA LEU A 14 1.53 51.15 -24.96
C LEU A 14 1.46 49.85 -25.76
N ALA A 15 2.06 49.73 -26.91
CA ALA A 15 2.10 48.50 -27.68
C ALA A 15 2.98 47.43 -27.01
N GLY A 16 4.04 47.81 -26.29
CA GLY A 16 4.92 46.89 -25.57
C GLY A 16 4.23 46.23 -24.36
N LEU A 17 3.42 46.97 -23.62
CA LEU A 17 2.72 46.43 -22.43
C LEU A 17 1.55 45.51 -22.82
N ALA A 18 0.84 45.77 -23.90
CA ALA A 18 -0.23 44.89 -24.39
C ALA A 18 0.33 43.56 -24.94
N GLY A 19 1.51 43.61 -25.63
CA GLY A 19 2.17 42.42 -26.15
C GLY A 19 2.72 41.49 -25.04
N ALA A 20 3.28 42.06 -23.97
CA ALA A 20 3.84 41.27 -22.85
C ALA A 20 2.74 40.57 -22.07
N GLY A 21 1.57 41.17 -21.84
CA GLY A 21 0.44 40.56 -21.12
C GLY A 21 -0.15 39.36 -21.87
N VAL A 22 -0.31 39.46 -23.20
CA VAL A 22 -0.86 38.36 -24.01
C VAL A 22 0.13 37.22 -24.16
N ALA A 23 1.44 37.48 -24.19
CA ALA A 23 2.46 36.44 -24.22
C ALA A 23 2.55 35.68 -22.91
N TRP A 24 2.38 36.34 -21.76
CA TRP A 24 2.44 35.72 -20.47
C TRP A 24 1.24 34.78 -20.22
N TRP A 25 0.02 35.17 -20.66
CA TRP A 25 -1.17 34.33 -20.56
C TRP A 25 -1.11 33.05 -21.42
N LYS A 26 -0.35 33.07 -22.51
CA LYS A 26 -0.10 31.87 -23.35
C LYS A 26 1.03 30.98 -22.86
N LEU A 27 1.79 31.42 -21.85
CA LEU A 27 2.90 30.69 -21.25
C LEU A 27 2.55 30.07 -19.89
N GLU A 28 1.27 30.12 -19.44
CA GLU A 28 0.89 29.31 -18.29
C GLU A 28 1.15 27.86 -18.63
N PRO A 29 1.94 27.14 -17.80
CA PRO A 29 2.14 25.71 -18.00
C PRO A 29 0.77 25.03 -17.92
N GLN A 30 0.31 24.52 -19.03
CA GLN A 30 -0.82 23.59 -19.02
C GLN A 30 -0.36 22.43 -18.13
N GLU A 31 -0.95 22.31 -16.95
CA GLU A 31 -0.85 21.09 -16.17
C GLU A 31 -1.35 19.94 -17.07
N VAL A 32 -0.40 19.25 -17.67
CA VAL A 32 -0.68 17.99 -18.37
C VAL A 32 -1.11 17.02 -17.27
N LYS A 33 -2.41 17.01 -16.99
CA LYS A 33 -3.02 16.01 -16.14
C LYS A 33 -2.74 14.66 -16.79
N ALA A 34 -1.69 13.99 -16.30
CA ALA A 34 -1.37 12.65 -16.75
C ALA A 34 -2.65 11.81 -16.66
N PRO A 35 -2.99 11.05 -17.71
CA PRO A 35 -4.14 10.15 -17.62
C PRO A 35 -3.93 9.23 -16.42
N ALA A 36 -4.88 9.23 -15.49
CA ALA A 36 -4.87 8.31 -14.38
C ALA A 36 -4.79 6.87 -14.94
N PRO A 37 -3.93 6.01 -14.38
CA PRO A 37 -3.89 4.62 -14.81
C PRO A 37 -5.30 4.02 -14.64
N PRO A 38 -5.78 3.24 -15.60
CA PRO A 38 -7.11 2.65 -15.53
C PRO A 38 -7.17 1.70 -14.33
N GLY A 39 -8.00 2.00 -13.34
CA GLY A 39 -8.44 1.00 -12.39
C GLY A 39 -8.17 1.19 -10.91
N VAL A 40 -7.81 2.38 -10.41
CA VAL A 40 -7.91 2.63 -8.95
C VAL A 40 -8.67 3.93 -8.74
N ALA A 41 -9.99 3.87 -8.76
CA ALA A 41 -10.80 4.90 -8.15
C ALA A 41 -10.39 4.97 -6.66
N ALA A 42 -10.12 6.19 -6.16
CA ALA A 42 -9.96 6.42 -4.73
C ALA A 42 -11.33 6.13 -4.06
N GLY A 43 -11.56 4.86 -3.75
CA GLY A 43 -12.75 4.37 -3.08
C GLY A 43 -12.81 4.90 -1.64
N LYS A 44 -14.01 5.01 -1.09
CA LYS A 44 -14.21 5.30 0.32
C LYS A 44 -13.46 4.26 1.18
N PRO A 45 -13.05 4.57 2.44
CA PRO A 45 -12.30 3.65 3.28
C PRO A 45 -12.89 2.23 3.45
N GLY A 46 -14.16 2.00 3.11
CA GLY A 46 -14.80 0.68 3.07
C GLY A 46 -14.48 -0.14 1.83
N ASP A 47 -14.28 0.50 0.67
CA ASP A 47 -14.15 -0.19 -0.63
C ASP A 47 -12.86 -1.03 -0.71
N ALA A 48 -11.73 -0.53 -0.17
CA ALA A 48 -10.46 -1.26 -0.18
C ALA A 48 -10.49 -2.49 0.73
N THR A 49 -11.20 -2.39 1.86
CA THR A 49 -11.39 -3.51 2.80
C THR A 49 -12.28 -4.59 2.19
N ASP A 50 -13.36 -4.21 1.53
CA ASP A 50 -14.26 -5.16 0.87
C ASP A 50 -13.58 -5.81 -0.35
N ALA A 51 -12.81 -5.03 -1.12
CA ALA A 51 -12.00 -5.55 -2.22
C ALA A 51 -10.95 -6.57 -1.74
N PHE A 52 -10.31 -6.35 -0.58
CA PHE A 52 -9.35 -7.29 0.00
C PHE A 52 -9.95 -8.69 0.19
N TRP A 53 -11.17 -8.79 0.66
CA TRP A 53 -11.81 -10.08 0.95
C TRP A 53 -12.16 -10.88 -0.31
N SER A 54 -12.20 -10.26 -1.48
CA SER A 54 -12.42 -10.94 -2.76
C SER A 54 -11.13 -11.45 -3.41
N LEU A 55 -9.96 -11.12 -2.85
CA LEU A 55 -8.67 -11.54 -3.38
C LEU A 55 -8.36 -13.00 -3.08
N SER A 56 -7.54 -13.57 -3.95
CA SER A 56 -6.90 -14.87 -3.78
C SER A 56 -5.45 -14.76 -4.20
N PHE A 57 -4.59 -15.54 -3.56
CA PHE A 57 -3.16 -15.60 -3.84
C PHE A 57 -2.73 -17.04 -4.04
N ASP A 58 -1.75 -17.26 -4.90
CA ASP A 58 -1.09 -18.56 -4.94
C ASP A 58 -0.23 -18.74 -3.68
N THR A 59 -0.23 -19.94 -3.11
CA THR A 59 0.71 -20.31 -2.07
C THR A 59 2.06 -20.70 -2.67
N PRO A 60 3.14 -20.79 -1.90
CA PRO A 60 4.44 -21.24 -2.41
C PRO A 60 4.40 -22.62 -3.08
N ASP A 61 3.48 -23.51 -2.68
CA ASP A 61 3.24 -24.83 -3.26
C ASP A 61 2.20 -24.83 -4.41
N GLY A 62 1.75 -23.67 -4.86
CA GLY A 62 0.88 -23.49 -6.02
C GLY A 62 -0.61 -23.73 -5.74
N LYS A 63 -1.03 -23.82 -4.47
CA LYS A 63 -2.45 -23.87 -4.11
C LYS A 63 -3.07 -22.48 -4.06
N ASN A 64 -4.39 -22.41 -4.14
CA ASN A 64 -5.13 -21.14 -4.00
C ASN A 64 -5.42 -20.83 -2.53
N LEU A 65 -5.08 -19.61 -2.11
CA LEU A 65 -5.35 -19.05 -0.79
C LEU A 65 -6.36 -17.91 -0.93
N SER A 66 -7.63 -18.18 -0.68
CA SER A 66 -8.69 -17.17 -0.74
C SER A 66 -8.78 -16.42 0.58
N MET A 67 -8.77 -15.08 0.52
CA MET A 67 -8.92 -14.24 1.72
C MET A 67 -10.29 -14.38 2.36
N SER A 68 -11.32 -14.65 1.59
CA SER A 68 -12.69 -14.89 2.10
C SER A 68 -12.78 -16.04 3.10
N SER A 69 -11.88 -17.03 3.02
CA SER A 69 -11.83 -18.18 3.94
C SER A 69 -11.47 -17.81 5.40
N PHE A 70 -10.93 -16.61 5.59
CA PHE A 70 -10.56 -16.09 6.92
C PHE A 70 -11.63 -15.19 7.54
N ARG A 71 -12.73 -14.91 6.83
CA ARG A 71 -13.85 -14.14 7.42
C ARG A 71 -14.41 -14.83 8.67
N GLY A 72 -14.91 -14.05 9.60
CA GLY A 72 -15.42 -14.54 10.87
C GLY A 72 -14.35 -14.77 11.94
N LYS A 73 -13.08 -14.47 11.64
CA LYS A 73 -11.95 -14.58 12.57
C LYS A 73 -11.19 -13.27 12.65
N LEU A 74 -10.52 -13.03 13.76
CA LEU A 74 -9.51 -11.98 13.83
C LEU A 74 -8.36 -12.37 12.90
N LEU A 75 -8.06 -11.55 11.89
CA LEU A 75 -7.03 -11.84 10.89
C LEU A 75 -5.92 -10.79 10.93
N LEU A 76 -4.69 -11.25 11.09
CA LEU A 76 -3.47 -10.46 10.90
C LEU A 76 -2.91 -10.78 9.50
N VAL A 77 -2.76 -9.76 8.66
CA VAL A 77 -2.16 -9.87 7.33
C VAL A 77 -0.82 -9.15 7.36
N ASN A 78 0.26 -9.92 7.33
CA ASN A 78 1.62 -9.41 7.38
C ASN A 78 2.25 -9.40 5.98
N PHE A 79 2.62 -8.21 5.49
CA PHE A 79 3.35 -8.01 4.24
C PHE A 79 4.85 -8.05 4.51
N TRP A 80 5.55 -8.95 3.86
CA TRP A 80 6.96 -9.21 4.10
C TRP A 80 7.74 -9.58 2.82
N ALA A 81 9.06 -9.64 2.91
CA ALA A 81 9.92 -10.12 1.83
C ALA A 81 11.19 -10.79 2.40
N THR A 82 11.80 -11.69 1.63
CA THR A 82 13.03 -12.39 2.04
C THR A 82 14.24 -11.46 2.12
N TRP A 83 14.26 -10.42 1.32
CA TRP A 83 15.30 -9.38 1.26
C TRP A 83 15.12 -8.26 2.30
N CYS A 84 14.10 -8.32 3.13
CA CYS A 84 13.75 -7.31 4.14
C CYS A 84 14.19 -7.80 5.54
N PRO A 85 15.33 -7.35 6.08
CA PRO A 85 15.85 -7.84 7.36
C PRO A 85 14.86 -7.73 8.52
N PRO A 86 14.21 -6.57 8.78
CA PRO A 86 13.26 -6.46 9.89
C PRO A 86 12.02 -7.35 9.70
N CYS A 87 11.63 -7.65 8.43
CA CYS A 87 10.57 -8.62 8.16
C CYS A 87 10.96 -10.01 8.65
N VAL A 88 12.12 -10.49 8.19
CA VAL A 88 12.62 -11.83 8.52
C VAL A 88 12.83 -12.03 10.02
N GLU A 89 13.19 -10.97 10.73
CA GLU A 89 13.36 -10.99 12.19
C GLU A 89 12.05 -11.17 12.96
N GLU A 90 10.90 -10.69 12.43
CA GLU A 90 9.61 -10.80 13.13
C GLU A 90 8.86 -12.10 12.83
N LEU A 91 9.16 -12.79 11.71
CA LEU A 91 8.41 -13.99 11.31
C LEU A 91 8.41 -15.10 12.37
N PRO A 92 9.51 -15.40 13.10
CA PRO A 92 9.46 -16.39 14.18
C PRO A 92 8.51 -16.02 15.33
N LEU A 93 8.42 -14.71 15.66
CA LEU A 93 7.49 -14.22 16.67
C LEU A 93 6.03 -14.39 16.20
N LEU A 94 5.74 -14.08 14.94
CA LEU A 94 4.43 -14.28 14.35
C LEU A 94 4.05 -15.76 14.29
N ASP A 95 5.01 -16.63 13.94
CA ASP A 95 4.78 -18.07 13.87
C ASP A 95 4.47 -18.67 15.24
N TYR A 96 5.24 -18.30 16.26
CA TYR A 96 4.96 -18.69 17.64
C TYR A 96 3.56 -18.20 18.09
N PHE A 97 3.26 -16.94 17.84
CA PHE A 97 1.99 -16.34 18.21
C PHE A 97 0.80 -17.01 17.48
N TYR A 98 0.97 -17.38 16.22
CA TYR A 98 -0.03 -18.13 15.46
C TYR A 98 -0.31 -19.49 16.11
N GLN A 99 0.71 -20.26 16.43
CA GLN A 99 0.57 -21.58 17.04
C GLN A 99 -0.18 -21.52 18.36
N GLU A 100 0.09 -20.51 19.19
CA GLU A 100 -0.57 -20.30 20.47
C GLU A 100 -2.05 -19.86 20.35
N ASN A 101 -2.48 -19.30 19.20
CA ASN A 101 -3.76 -18.63 19.08
C ASN A 101 -4.66 -19.13 17.93
N LYS A 102 -4.18 -19.98 17.02
CA LYS A 102 -4.94 -20.47 15.85
C LYS A 102 -6.27 -21.13 16.20
N ASP A 103 -6.36 -21.77 17.37
CA ASP A 103 -7.56 -22.42 17.88
C ASP A 103 -8.46 -21.46 18.67
N LYS A 104 -8.03 -20.22 18.89
CA LYS A 104 -8.75 -19.18 19.64
C LYS A 104 -9.40 -18.12 18.72
N ASN A 105 -9.78 -18.53 17.52
CA ASN A 105 -10.42 -17.65 16.53
C ASN A 105 -9.52 -16.51 15.98
N LEU A 106 -8.19 -16.72 16.00
CA LEU A 106 -7.20 -15.80 15.44
C LEU A 106 -6.45 -16.51 14.31
N GLN A 107 -6.26 -15.79 13.22
CA GLN A 107 -5.49 -16.28 12.07
C GLN A 107 -4.40 -15.27 11.68
N ILE A 108 -3.33 -15.78 11.07
CA ILE A 108 -2.28 -14.98 10.42
C ILE A 108 -2.15 -15.44 8.98
N VAL A 109 -1.94 -14.49 8.09
CA VAL A 109 -1.54 -14.72 6.70
C VAL A 109 -0.32 -13.86 6.41
N GLY A 110 0.75 -14.49 5.92
CA GLY A 110 1.90 -13.79 5.36
C GLY A 110 1.71 -13.53 3.87
N LEU A 111 1.69 -12.28 3.43
CA LEU A 111 1.66 -11.92 2.02
C LEU A 111 3.08 -11.53 1.57
N ALA A 112 3.73 -12.40 0.81
CA ALA A 112 5.10 -12.20 0.34
C ALA A 112 5.14 -11.23 -0.85
N VAL A 113 5.80 -10.09 -0.66
CA VAL A 113 6.09 -9.09 -1.69
C VAL A 113 7.47 -9.39 -2.29
N ASP A 114 7.55 -10.55 -2.95
CA ASP A 114 8.81 -11.10 -3.39
C ASP A 114 8.62 -12.07 -4.57
N GLN A 115 9.73 -12.54 -5.13
CA GLN A 115 9.73 -13.55 -6.18
C GLN A 115 9.38 -14.94 -5.59
N PRO A 116 8.51 -15.72 -6.27
CA PRO A 116 8.09 -17.04 -5.78
C PRO A 116 9.24 -18.01 -5.49
N SER A 117 10.30 -17.99 -6.30
CA SER A 117 11.49 -18.82 -6.09
C SER A 117 12.23 -18.47 -4.81
N ALA A 118 12.43 -17.18 -4.54
CA ALA A 118 13.11 -16.71 -3.33
C ALA A 118 12.32 -17.11 -2.07
N VAL A 119 11.00 -16.94 -2.09
CA VAL A 119 10.13 -17.33 -0.95
C VAL A 119 10.17 -18.84 -0.72
N ARG A 120 10.07 -19.67 -1.77
CA ARG A 120 10.17 -21.13 -1.62
C ARG A 120 11.48 -21.54 -0.98
N THR A 121 12.61 -21.09 -1.52
CA THR A 121 13.94 -21.42 -0.98
C THR A 121 14.08 -20.95 0.48
N TRP A 122 13.53 -19.79 0.82
CA TRP A 122 13.58 -19.30 2.19
C TRP A 122 12.75 -20.19 3.13
N LEU A 123 11.55 -20.61 2.74
CA LEU A 123 10.66 -21.44 3.51
C LEU A 123 11.16 -22.89 3.68
N GLU A 124 11.98 -23.42 2.75
CA GLU A 124 12.64 -24.72 2.89
C GLU A 124 13.54 -24.78 4.13
N THR A 125 14.18 -23.67 4.47
CA THR A 125 15.09 -23.59 5.62
C THR A 125 14.45 -23.02 6.88
N ARG A 126 13.34 -22.28 6.72
CA ARG A 126 12.61 -21.60 7.81
C ARG A 126 11.10 -21.72 7.58
N PRO A 127 10.54 -22.93 7.78
CA PRO A 127 9.10 -23.12 7.57
C PRO A 127 8.27 -22.27 8.53
N LEU A 128 7.12 -21.80 8.03
CA LEU A 128 6.12 -21.10 8.81
C LEU A 128 4.87 -21.97 8.94
N ASN A 129 4.25 -21.98 10.11
CA ASN A 129 3.04 -22.76 10.37
C ASN A 129 1.75 -22.06 9.92
N TYR A 130 1.78 -20.76 9.70
CA TYR A 130 0.66 -20.02 9.16
C TYR A 130 0.71 -19.93 7.62
N PRO A 131 -0.43 -19.73 6.94
CA PRO A 131 -0.50 -19.64 5.49
C PRO A 131 0.33 -18.48 4.91
N VAL A 132 1.01 -18.76 3.80
CA VAL A 132 1.76 -17.76 3.03
C VAL A 132 1.16 -17.66 1.63
N GLY A 133 0.81 -16.45 1.23
CA GLY A 133 0.36 -16.10 -0.13
C GLY A 133 1.42 -15.29 -0.88
N MET A 134 1.51 -15.53 -2.18
CA MET A 134 2.43 -14.84 -3.08
C MET A 134 1.78 -13.57 -3.63
N ALA A 135 2.02 -12.42 -3.00
CA ALA A 135 1.50 -11.13 -3.45
C ALA A 135 2.33 -10.50 -4.57
N GLY A 136 3.60 -10.91 -4.70
CA GLY A 136 4.51 -10.35 -5.71
C GLY A 136 4.62 -8.83 -5.61
N LEU A 137 4.97 -8.17 -6.71
CA LEU A 137 5.11 -6.71 -6.74
C LEU A 137 3.77 -5.97 -6.50
N SER A 138 2.64 -6.58 -6.89
CA SER A 138 1.30 -6.02 -6.64
C SER A 138 0.95 -5.95 -5.15
N GLY A 139 1.62 -6.72 -4.31
CA GLY A 139 1.49 -6.66 -2.85
C GLY A 139 1.83 -5.28 -2.26
N THR A 140 2.72 -4.53 -2.91
CA THR A 140 3.02 -3.15 -2.51
C THR A 140 1.79 -2.25 -2.70
N GLU A 141 1.13 -2.31 -3.86
CA GLU A 141 -0.06 -1.50 -4.13
C GLU A 141 -1.24 -1.92 -3.24
N LEU A 142 -1.39 -3.23 -3.00
CA LEU A 142 -2.37 -3.71 -2.03
C LEU A 142 -2.10 -3.17 -0.62
N SER A 143 -0.85 -3.19 -0.16
CA SER A 143 -0.50 -2.63 1.16
C SER A 143 -0.81 -1.13 1.25
N LYS A 144 -0.58 -0.36 0.16
CA LYS A 144 -0.94 1.05 0.07
C LYS A 144 -2.44 1.28 0.17
N SER A 145 -3.25 0.46 -0.51
CA SER A 145 -4.72 0.55 -0.43
C SER A 145 -5.23 0.28 0.98
N LEU A 146 -4.53 -0.55 1.75
CA LEU A 146 -4.81 -0.82 3.16
C LEU A 146 -4.21 0.22 4.13
N GLY A 147 -3.56 1.27 3.61
CA GLY A 147 -3.10 2.41 4.40
C GLY A 147 -1.59 2.51 4.63
N ASN A 148 -0.79 1.65 4.03
CA ASN A 148 0.67 1.75 4.01
C ASN A 148 1.14 2.67 2.86
N LEU A 149 0.83 3.95 2.93
CA LEU A 149 1.02 4.90 1.81
C LEU A 149 2.45 4.91 1.24
N ALA A 150 3.44 4.69 2.08
CA ALA A 150 4.84 4.63 1.66
C ALA A 150 5.23 3.28 1.02
N GLY A 151 4.41 2.23 1.13
CA GLY A 151 4.73 0.89 0.67
C GLY A 151 5.92 0.24 1.40
N SER A 152 6.19 0.67 2.64
CA SER A 152 7.31 0.17 3.45
C SER A 152 7.03 -1.24 3.98
N LEU A 153 8.10 -2.04 4.16
CA LEU A 153 8.02 -3.35 4.79
C LEU A 153 8.85 -3.39 6.10
N PRO A 154 8.44 -4.19 7.09
CA PRO A 154 7.18 -4.94 7.12
C PRO A 154 5.96 -4.04 7.35
N PHE A 155 4.81 -4.52 6.93
CA PHE A 155 3.53 -3.86 7.22
C PHE A 155 2.50 -4.92 7.65
N THR A 156 1.71 -4.62 8.67
CA THR A 156 0.65 -5.51 9.14
C THR A 156 -0.68 -4.78 9.20
N ALA A 157 -1.69 -5.40 8.59
CA ALA A 157 -3.08 -4.99 8.66
C ALA A 157 -3.85 -5.98 9.54
N VAL A 158 -4.68 -5.49 10.46
CA VAL A 158 -5.47 -6.32 11.37
C VAL A 158 -6.95 -6.13 11.07
N PHE A 159 -7.63 -7.23 10.75
CA PHE A 159 -9.05 -7.27 10.46
C PHE A 159 -9.82 -7.93 11.59
N SER A 160 -10.94 -7.32 12.00
CA SER A 160 -11.86 -7.92 12.97
C SER A 160 -12.60 -9.12 12.37
N ALA A 161 -13.27 -9.89 13.22
CA ALA A 161 -14.15 -10.99 12.79
C ALA A 161 -15.28 -10.52 11.85
N SER A 162 -15.74 -9.26 11.98
CA SER A 162 -16.71 -8.68 11.04
C SER A 162 -16.10 -8.31 9.67
N GLY A 163 -14.78 -8.45 9.50
CA GLY A 163 -14.08 -8.15 8.27
C GLY A 163 -13.62 -6.70 8.12
N GLN A 164 -13.76 -5.88 9.16
CA GLN A 164 -13.33 -4.49 9.14
C GLN A 164 -11.84 -4.36 9.47
N LEU A 165 -11.14 -3.47 8.78
CA LEU A 165 -9.75 -3.14 9.06
C LEU A 165 -9.67 -2.24 10.30
N ILE A 166 -9.18 -2.79 11.42
CA ILE A 166 -9.22 -2.14 12.74
C ILE A 166 -7.86 -1.62 13.20
N HIS A 167 -6.75 -2.23 12.78
CA HIS A 167 -5.40 -1.75 13.10
C HIS A 167 -4.46 -1.86 11.91
N ARG A 168 -3.41 -1.04 11.94
CA ARG A 168 -2.30 -1.04 10.98
C ARG A 168 -1.00 -0.83 11.74
N LYS A 169 0.04 -1.56 11.34
CA LYS A 169 1.39 -1.38 11.85
C LYS A 169 2.36 -1.26 10.69
N ILE A 170 3.09 -0.16 10.63
CA ILE A 170 4.25 0.01 9.75
C ILE A 170 5.50 -0.27 10.56
N GLY A 171 6.39 -1.10 10.02
CA GLY A 171 7.59 -1.57 10.72
C GLY A 171 7.34 -2.79 11.60
N LYS A 172 8.40 -3.26 12.25
CA LYS A 172 8.43 -4.49 13.02
C LYS A 172 7.41 -4.52 14.15
N ILE A 173 6.73 -5.64 14.29
CA ILE A 173 5.76 -5.91 15.35
C ILE A 173 6.50 -6.22 16.66
N LEU A 174 5.95 -5.73 17.76
CA LEU A 174 6.43 -6.00 19.10
C LEU A 174 5.51 -7.02 19.82
N PRO A 175 6.05 -7.82 20.76
CA PRO A 175 5.25 -8.83 21.47
C PRO A 175 4.03 -8.25 22.19
N GLU A 176 4.16 -7.05 22.77
CA GLU A 176 3.07 -6.35 23.46
C GLU A 176 1.94 -5.94 22.52
N GLU A 177 2.24 -5.62 21.24
CA GLU A 177 1.22 -5.32 20.22
C GLU A 177 0.40 -6.59 19.89
N LEU A 178 1.06 -7.72 19.71
CA LEU A 178 0.39 -9.01 19.50
C LEU A 178 -0.49 -9.37 20.69
N ALA A 179 -0.01 -9.17 21.92
CA ALA A 179 -0.78 -9.45 23.13
C ALA A 179 -2.02 -8.53 23.24
N GLN A 180 -1.94 -7.29 22.77
CA GLN A 180 -3.09 -6.38 22.68
C GLN A 180 -4.09 -6.87 21.62
N TRP A 181 -3.61 -7.22 20.42
CA TRP A 181 -4.47 -7.66 19.33
C TRP A 181 -5.17 -9.01 19.65
N ALA A 182 -4.54 -9.91 20.37
CA ALA A 182 -5.17 -11.15 20.81
C ALA A 182 -6.43 -10.95 21.67
N ARG A 183 -6.60 -9.77 22.26
CA ARG A 183 -7.76 -9.40 23.07
C ARG A 183 -8.90 -8.77 22.26
N LEU A 184 -8.64 -8.44 20.98
CA LEU A 184 -9.67 -7.92 20.08
C LEU A 184 -10.62 -9.07 19.70
N LYS A 185 -11.93 -8.83 19.85
CA LYS A 185 -12.98 -9.80 19.54
C LYS A 185 -13.75 -9.38 18.30
#